data_1064e5efe0204f5f6bd76781e9ca4984
#
_entry.id   1064e5efe0204f5f6bd76781e9ca4984
#
_cell.length_a   1.000
_cell.length_b   1.000
_cell.length_c   1.000
_cell.angle_alpha   90.00
_cell.angle_beta   90.00
_cell.angle_gamma   90.00
#
_symmetry.space_group_name_H-M   'P 1'
#
loop_
_entity.id
_entity.type
_entity.pdbx_description
1 polymer ?
#
loop_
_entity_poly.entity_id
_entity_poly.type
_entity_poly.pdbx_seq_one_letter_code
_entity_poly.pdbx_strand_id
1 'polypeptide(L)'
;MILAVAIDTPLRRTFDYRAPAQQPDLAPGQRVWVPFGRRRVVGVVVERRERTDVPAAKLRSAFAAVDEEPTFDAKLLQLLLWSADYYRHPVGEVIAAAMPAPLRVGAPLREDTIVWSLTDLGRREALTQLTARAVRLRAIVAALGASGEMTADDLVAAAESTPELLRKLEARGYVSQTKRAPATEPATPAPRAGPLLNDAQREAVQRISGTLGTFASHLLYGVTGSGKTEVYLRTIAAVIERKEQALVLVPEIALTPQLIARFRARFDAPLAVVHSNLSDGERLAARRRARPGTPTGVVVRVVGRSVGSPR
;
A
#
# COMPACT_ATOMS: atom_id res chain seq x y z
N MET A 1 -9.00 16.07 -24.32
CA MET A 1 -7.86 15.83 -23.43
C MET A 1 -7.11 14.56 -23.87
N ILE A 2 -5.81 14.64 -24.00
CA ILE A 2 -4.91 13.54 -24.35
C ILE A 2 -4.15 13.12 -23.10
N LEU A 3 -3.97 11.81 -22.92
CA LEU A 3 -3.18 11.21 -21.85
C LEU A 3 -1.92 10.60 -22.45
N ALA A 4 -0.76 11.06 -22.03
CA ALA A 4 0.51 10.38 -22.31
C ALA A 4 0.66 9.26 -21.28
N VAL A 5 0.64 8.01 -21.74
CA VAL A 5 0.58 6.82 -20.89
C VAL A 5 1.86 5.98 -21.06
N ALA A 6 2.49 5.66 -19.94
CA ALA A 6 3.57 4.69 -19.89
C ALA A 6 3.01 3.27 -19.79
N ILE A 7 3.45 2.38 -20.65
CA ILE A 7 3.02 0.98 -20.72
C ILE A 7 4.27 0.11 -20.55
N ASP A 8 4.16 -0.99 -19.79
CA ASP A 8 5.23 -1.96 -19.59
C ASP A 8 5.64 -2.61 -20.92
N THR A 9 6.63 -2.02 -21.57
CA THR A 9 7.14 -2.40 -22.89
C THR A 9 8.55 -1.84 -23.08
N PRO A 10 9.44 -2.53 -23.82
CA PRO A 10 10.83 -2.10 -24.03
C PRO A 10 10.97 -0.91 -24.99
N LEU A 11 10.01 0.01 -24.98
CA LEU A 11 10.02 1.19 -25.82
C LEU A 11 10.25 2.46 -24.99
N ARG A 12 11.19 3.28 -25.38
CA ARG A 12 11.55 4.54 -24.70
C ARG A 12 10.61 5.69 -25.05
N ARG A 13 9.29 5.44 -24.97
CA ARG A 13 8.28 6.46 -25.22
C ARG A 13 7.02 6.19 -24.43
N THR A 14 6.23 7.21 -24.24
CA THR A 14 4.83 7.12 -23.84
C THR A 14 3.93 6.94 -25.06
N PHE A 15 2.69 6.54 -24.80
CA PHE A 15 1.67 6.35 -25.83
C PHE A 15 0.50 7.28 -25.54
N ASP A 16 0.04 7.98 -26.57
CA ASP A 16 -1.04 8.93 -26.44
C ASP A 16 -2.40 8.25 -26.63
N TYR A 17 -3.32 8.56 -25.73
CA TYR A 17 -4.71 8.11 -25.74
C TYR A 17 -5.66 9.25 -25.49
N ARG A 18 -6.87 9.20 -26.03
CA ARG A 18 -7.96 10.08 -25.60
C ARG A 18 -8.36 9.69 -24.18
N ALA A 19 -8.58 10.67 -23.31
CA ALA A 19 -9.14 10.43 -21.98
C ALA A 19 -10.52 9.75 -22.09
N PRO A 20 -10.90 8.88 -21.15
CA PRO A 20 -12.24 8.29 -21.11
C PRO A 20 -13.30 9.39 -20.96
N ALA A 21 -14.40 9.31 -21.71
CA ALA A 21 -15.47 10.31 -21.65
C ALA A 21 -16.07 10.47 -20.24
N GLN A 22 -16.15 9.37 -19.50
CA GLN A 22 -16.70 9.34 -18.13
C GLN A 22 -15.72 9.81 -17.05
N GLN A 23 -14.43 9.88 -17.37
CA GLN A 23 -13.34 10.25 -16.45
C GLN A 23 -12.29 11.10 -17.19
N PRO A 24 -12.63 12.31 -17.63
CA PRO A 24 -11.72 13.12 -18.45
C PRO A 24 -10.51 13.63 -17.67
N ASP A 25 -10.60 13.69 -16.33
CA ASP A 25 -9.65 14.35 -15.44
C ASP A 25 -8.66 13.42 -14.74
N LEU A 26 -8.27 12.32 -15.41
CA LEU A 26 -7.26 11.42 -14.86
C LEU A 26 -5.95 12.16 -14.60
N ALA A 27 -5.47 12.07 -13.35
CA ALA A 27 -4.25 12.75 -12.92
C ALA A 27 -2.99 11.95 -13.30
N PRO A 28 -1.83 12.61 -13.49
CA PRO A 28 -0.55 11.95 -13.55
C PRO A 28 -0.33 11.04 -12.33
N GLY A 29 0.25 9.86 -12.57
CA GLY A 29 0.43 8.83 -11.54
C GLY A 29 -0.75 7.86 -11.39
N GLN A 30 -1.92 8.13 -11.98
CA GLN A 30 -3.04 7.18 -11.99
C GLN A 30 -2.82 6.06 -12.99
N ARG A 31 -3.26 4.86 -12.61
CA ARG A 31 -3.33 3.72 -13.52
C ARG A 31 -4.59 3.78 -14.37
N VAL A 32 -4.44 3.43 -15.63
CA VAL A 32 -5.54 3.47 -16.60
C VAL A 32 -5.50 2.23 -17.48
N TRP A 33 -6.66 1.68 -17.77
CA TRP A 33 -6.81 0.64 -18.77
C TRP A 33 -6.75 1.21 -20.18
N VAL A 34 -5.84 0.69 -21.00
CA VAL A 34 -5.66 1.14 -22.39
C VAL A 34 -5.62 -0.04 -23.37
N PRO A 35 -6.07 0.17 -24.60
CA PRO A 35 -5.89 -0.82 -25.67
C PRO A 35 -4.44 -0.74 -26.20
N PHE A 36 -3.72 -1.86 -26.14
CA PHE A 36 -2.37 -1.98 -26.71
C PHE A 36 -2.29 -3.21 -27.63
N GLY A 37 -2.13 -2.98 -28.92
CA GLY A 37 -2.33 -4.03 -29.93
C GLY A 37 -3.74 -4.60 -29.83
N ARG A 38 -3.85 -5.90 -29.63
CA ARG A 38 -5.12 -6.63 -29.42
C ARG A 38 -5.47 -6.86 -27.94
N ARG A 39 -4.63 -6.37 -27.02
CA ARG A 39 -4.80 -6.59 -25.57
C ARG A 39 -5.28 -5.32 -24.88
N ARG A 40 -5.95 -5.53 -23.76
CA ARG A 40 -6.20 -4.49 -22.77
C ARG A 40 -5.10 -4.61 -21.70
N VAL A 41 -4.38 -3.53 -21.46
CA VAL A 41 -3.26 -3.49 -20.49
C VAL A 41 -3.42 -2.32 -19.54
N VAL A 42 -2.77 -2.43 -18.39
CA VAL A 42 -2.64 -1.34 -17.44
C VAL A 42 -1.47 -0.45 -17.87
N GLY A 43 -1.72 0.84 -18.01
CA GLY A 43 -0.69 1.84 -18.13
C GLY A 43 -0.78 2.85 -16.99
N VAL A 44 0.19 3.74 -16.89
CA VAL A 44 0.21 4.85 -15.92
C VAL A 44 0.21 6.16 -16.68
N VAL A 45 -0.69 7.06 -16.33
CA VAL A 45 -0.72 8.42 -16.87
C VAL A 45 0.53 9.15 -16.40
N VAL A 46 1.34 9.62 -17.34
CA VAL A 46 2.56 10.39 -17.07
C VAL A 46 2.27 11.89 -17.14
N GLU A 47 1.48 12.27 -18.13
CA GLU A 47 1.20 13.67 -18.44
C GLU A 47 -0.18 13.82 -19.09
N ARG A 48 -0.79 14.98 -18.93
CA ARG A 48 -2.00 15.41 -19.64
C ARG A 48 -1.60 16.44 -20.71
N ARG A 49 -2.10 16.28 -21.92
CA ARG A 49 -1.78 17.12 -23.06
C ARG A 49 -3.05 17.57 -23.78
N GLU A 50 -2.99 18.74 -24.38
CA GLU A 50 -4.07 19.23 -25.24
C GLU A 50 -3.91 18.72 -26.68
N ARG A 51 -2.68 18.50 -27.11
CA ARG A 51 -2.30 18.15 -28.50
C ARG A 51 -1.47 16.88 -28.53
N THR A 52 -1.49 16.21 -29.66
CA THR A 52 -0.70 15.00 -29.95
C THR A 52 -0.32 14.98 -31.42
N ASP A 53 0.83 14.41 -31.72
CA ASP A 53 1.29 14.15 -33.10
C ASP A 53 0.66 12.86 -33.68
N VAL A 54 -0.11 12.12 -32.89
CA VAL A 54 -0.78 10.91 -33.36
C VAL A 54 -1.97 11.30 -34.23
N PRO A 55 -2.06 10.82 -35.49
CA PRO A 55 -3.20 11.11 -36.34
C PRO A 55 -4.52 10.71 -35.69
N ALA A 56 -5.55 11.54 -35.83
CA ALA A 56 -6.85 11.33 -35.18
C ALA A 56 -7.48 9.95 -35.45
N ALA A 57 -7.26 9.39 -36.64
CA ALA A 57 -7.71 8.03 -37.01
C ALA A 57 -6.98 6.90 -36.27
N LYS A 58 -5.77 7.13 -35.78
CA LYS A 58 -4.96 6.17 -35.03
C LYS A 58 -5.02 6.39 -33.52
N LEU A 59 -5.54 7.54 -33.07
CA LEU A 59 -5.63 7.89 -31.67
C LEU A 59 -6.80 7.11 -31.03
N ARG A 60 -6.47 6.15 -30.18
CA ARG A 60 -7.43 5.31 -29.47
C ARG A 60 -7.84 5.95 -28.12
N SER A 61 -9.01 5.58 -27.63
CA SER A 61 -9.45 6.02 -26.30
C SER A 61 -8.99 5.05 -25.22
N ALA A 62 -8.60 5.56 -24.08
CA ALA A 62 -8.46 4.78 -22.86
C ALA A 62 -9.85 4.29 -22.41
N PHE A 63 -9.90 3.17 -21.68
CA PHE A 63 -11.17 2.58 -21.23
C PHE A 63 -11.69 3.24 -19.95
N ALA A 64 -10.92 3.12 -18.86
CA ALA A 64 -11.29 3.65 -17.54
C ALA A 64 -10.05 3.72 -16.64
N ALA A 65 -10.12 4.50 -15.57
CA ALA A 65 -9.17 4.40 -14.46
C ALA A 65 -9.20 2.99 -13.84
N VAL A 66 -8.07 2.56 -13.31
CA VAL A 66 -7.99 1.34 -12.49
C VAL A 66 -8.35 1.66 -11.04
N ASP A 67 -7.92 2.82 -10.57
CA ASP A 67 -8.16 3.34 -9.22
C ASP A 67 -8.67 4.77 -9.26
N GLU A 68 -9.34 5.18 -8.19
CA GLU A 68 -9.80 6.57 -8.01
C GLU A 68 -8.64 7.53 -7.73
N GLU A 69 -7.59 7.04 -7.06
CA GLU A 69 -6.44 7.85 -6.65
C GLU A 69 -5.16 7.49 -7.42
N PRO A 70 -4.20 8.43 -7.53
CA PRO A 70 -2.90 8.14 -8.11
C PRO A 70 -2.14 7.03 -7.36
N THR A 71 -1.59 6.08 -8.10
CA THR A 71 -0.68 5.05 -7.58
C THR A 71 0.67 5.64 -7.19
N PHE A 72 1.09 6.68 -7.90
CA PHE A 72 2.30 7.44 -7.66
C PHE A 72 1.94 8.90 -7.43
N ASP A 73 2.41 9.48 -6.34
CA ASP A 73 2.36 10.93 -6.15
C ASP A 73 3.32 11.65 -7.13
N ALA A 74 3.19 12.98 -7.22
CA ALA A 74 3.95 13.77 -8.17
C ALA A 74 5.48 13.64 -7.98
N LYS A 75 5.96 13.57 -6.73
CA LYS A 75 7.38 13.48 -6.42
C LYS A 75 7.96 12.12 -6.84
N LEU A 76 7.24 11.05 -6.53
CA LEU A 76 7.66 9.70 -6.90
C LEU A 76 7.58 9.50 -8.41
N LEU A 77 6.54 9.99 -9.07
CA LEU A 77 6.45 9.94 -10.53
C LEU A 77 7.61 10.69 -11.18
N GLN A 78 7.95 11.88 -10.70
CA GLN A 78 9.09 12.65 -11.20
C GLN A 78 10.42 11.89 -11.02
N LEU A 79 10.62 11.24 -9.86
CA LEU A 79 11.79 10.39 -9.62
C LEU A 79 11.87 9.22 -10.62
N LEU A 80 10.76 8.58 -10.92
CA LEU A 80 10.72 7.47 -11.88
C LEU A 80 11.02 7.93 -13.30
N LEU A 81 10.49 9.09 -13.70
CA LEU A 81 10.79 9.70 -15.01
C LEU A 81 12.26 10.10 -15.12
N TRP A 82 12.79 10.75 -14.08
CA TRP A 82 14.20 11.06 -14.00
C TRP A 82 15.08 9.81 -14.11
N SER A 83 14.74 8.74 -13.37
CA SER A 83 15.44 7.46 -13.44
C SER A 83 15.45 6.86 -14.84
N ALA A 84 14.30 6.88 -15.51
CA ALA A 84 14.18 6.38 -16.88
C ALA A 84 15.09 7.14 -17.85
N ASP A 85 15.15 8.46 -17.72
CA ASP A 85 16.02 9.29 -18.57
C ASP A 85 17.50 9.11 -18.20
N TYR A 86 17.85 9.16 -16.93
CA TYR A 86 19.23 9.04 -16.44
C TYR A 86 19.88 7.71 -16.83
N TYR A 87 19.16 6.60 -16.62
CA TYR A 87 19.64 5.25 -16.96
C TYR A 87 19.34 4.84 -18.41
N ARG A 88 18.75 5.71 -19.20
CA ARG A 88 18.36 5.43 -20.59
C ARG A 88 17.49 4.18 -20.71
N HIS A 89 16.62 3.94 -19.74
CA HIS A 89 15.74 2.77 -19.66
C HIS A 89 14.31 3.09 -20.13
N PRO A 90 13.56 2.14 -20.72
CA PRO A 90 12.16 2.37 -21.10
C PRO A 90 11.30 2.83 -19.91
N VAL A 91 10.63 3.97 -20.07
CA VAL A 91 9.84 4.57 -18.99
C VAL A 91 8.74 3.66 -18.47
N GLY A 92 8.12 2.87 -19.35
CA GLY A 92 7.09 1.90 -18.96
C GLY A 92 7.63 0.79 -18.06
N GLU A 93 8.82 0.27 -18.35
CA GLU A 93 9.48 -0.76 -17.54
C GLU A 93 9.91 -0.21 -16.17
N VAL A 94 10.44 1.03 -16.12
CA VAL A 94 10.79 1.69 -14.84
C VAL A 94 9.58 1.85 -13.95
N ILE A 95 8.47 2.34 -14.50
CA ILE A 95 7.22 2.52 -13.77
C ILE A 95 6.63 1.16 -13.36
N ALA A 96 6.67 0.16 -14.22
CA ALA A 96 6.23 -1.20 -13.90
C ALA A 96 7.08 -1.82 -12.78
N ALA A 97 8.41 -1.65 -12.81
CA ALA A 97 9.30 -2.15 -11.75
C ALA A 97 9.01 -1.52 -10.38
N ALA A 98 8.49 -0.30 -10.35
CA ALA A 98 8.08 0.36 -9.11
C ALA A 98 6.73 -0.13 -8.55
N MET A 99 6.02 -1.02 -9.26
CA MET A 99 4.75 -1.60 -8.84
C MET A 99 4.90 -3.09 -8.49
N PRO A 100 4.26 -3.57 -7.40
CA PRO A 100 4.02 -5.00 -7.21
C PRO A 100 3.32 -5.63 -8.40
N ALA A 101 3.63 -6.89 -8.73
CA ALA A 101 3.10 -7.56 -9.90
C ALA A 101 1.55 -7.54 -10.00
N PRO A 102 0.77 -7.74 -8.90
CA PRO A 102 -0.69 -7.67 -9.01
C PRO A 102 -1.21 -6.30 -9.48
N LEU A 103 -0.53 -5.20 -9.14
CA LEU A 103 -0.95 -3.88 -9.61
C LEU A 103 -0.74 -3.70 -11.12
N ARG A 104 0.26 -4.35 -11.72
CA ARG A 104 0.53 -4.29 -13.16
C ARG A 104 -0.59 -4.92 -13.99
N VAL A 105 -1.31 -5.86 -13.40
CA VAL A 105 -2.42 -6.57 -14.06
C VAL A 105 -3.80 -6.11 -13.60
N GLY A 106 -3.87 -4.99 -12.85
CA GLY A 106 -5.13 -4.34 -12.52
C GLY A 106 -5.73 -4.71 -11.17
N ALA A 107 -5.00 -5.39 -10.27
CA ALA A 107 -5.46 -5.50 -8.89
C ALA A 107 -5.68 -4.11 -8.27
N PRO A 108 -6.69 -3.91 -7.41
CA PRO A 108 -6.98 -2.61 -6.82
C PRO A 108 -5.85 -2.15 -5.91
N LEU A 109 -5.59 -0.85 -5.90
CA LEU A 109 -4.57 -0.25 -5.04
C LEU A 109 -4.95 -0.35 -3.56
N ARG A 110 -6.23 -0.18 -3.26
CA ARG A 110 -6.81 -0.43 -1.93
C ARG A 110 -7.63 -1.72 -1.97
N GLU A 111 -7.49 -2.51 -0.95
CA GLU A 111 -8.39 -3.62 -0.67
C GLU A 111 -9.29 -3.14 0.46
N ASP A 112 -10.46 -2.67 0.07
CA ASP A 112 -11.47 -2.33 1.06
C ASP A 112 -11.91 -3.65 1.72
N THR A 113 -11.75 -3.73 3.02
CA THR A 113 -12.33 -4.83 3.79
C THR A 113 -13.83 -4.63 3.82
N ILE A 114 -14.56 -5.58 3.26
CA ILE A 114 -16.02 -5.58 3.38
C ILE A 114 -16.35 -5.98 4.81
N VAL A 115 -16.98 -5.08 5.55
CA VAL A 115 -17.54 -5.37 6.87
C VAL A 115 -19.06 -5.38 6.78
N TRP A 116 -19.64 -6.28 7.53
CA TRP A 116 -21.08 -6.43 7.68
C TRP A 116 -21.54 -5.83 8.99
N SER A 117 -22.63 -5.13 8.98
CA SER A 117 -23.27 -4.55 10.17
C SER A 117 -24.79 -4.72 10.12
N LEU A 118 -25.43 -4.70 11.27
CA LEU A 118 -26.89 -4.68 11.33
C LEU A 118 -27.40 -3.30 10.90
N THR A 119 -28.42 -3.30 10.05
CA THR A 119 -29.21 -2.10 9.77
C THR A 119 -30.09 -1.75 10.99
N ASP A 120 -30.74 -0.60 11.00
CA ASP A 120 -31.70 -0.24 12.04
C ASP A 120 -32.89 -1.19 12.07
N LEU A 121 -33.35 -1.68 10.93
CA LEU A 121 -34.34 -2.72 10.80
C LEU A 121 -33.83 -4.04 11.39
N GLY A 122 -32.58 -4.43 11.05
CA GLY A 122 -31.94 -5.63 11.57
C GLY A 122 -31.84 -5.63 13.10
N ARG A 123 -31.47 -4.50 13.70
CA ARG A 123 -31.37 -4.35 15.15
C ARG A 123 -32.72 -4.51 15.86
N ARG A 124 -33.77 -3.99 15.25
CA ARG A 124 -35.12 -4.00 15.86
C ARG A 124 -35.89 -5.29 15.64
N GLU A 125 -35.80 -5.88 14.46
CA GLU A 125 -36.75 -6.91 14.03
C GLU A 125 -36.10 -8.26 13.68
N ALA A 126 -34.81 -8.33 13.35
CA ALA A 126 -34.25 -9.57 12.82
C ALA A 126 -34.45 -10.78 13.74
N LEU A 127 -34.22 -10.63 15.05
CA LEU A 127 -34.37 -11.76 16.01
C LEU A 127 -35.83 -12.17 16.26
N THR A 128 -36.79 -11.28 16.08
CA THR A 128 -38.23 -11.56 16.26
C THR A 128 -38.85 -12.15 15.01
N GLN A 129 -38.43 -11.68 13.83
CA GLN A 129 -38.94 -12.12 12.52
C GLN A 129 -38.31 -13.42 12.00
N LEU A 130 -37.09 -13.72 12.44
CA LEU A 130 -36.42 -14.96 12.10
C LEU A 130 -36.99 -16.12 12.91
N THR A 131 -37.51 -17.13 12.22
CA THR A 131 -38.05 -18.34 12.87
C THR A 131 -37.00 -19.02 13.75
N ALA A 132 -37.43 -19.71 14.80
CA ALA A 132 -36.53 -20.46 15.69
C ALA A 132 -35.69 -21.51 14.95
N ARG A 133 -36.21 -22.05 13.82
CA ARG A 133 -35.49 -23.01 12.96
C ARG A 133 -34.34 -22.39 12.15
N ALA A 134 -34.31 -21.07 12.01
CA ALA A 134 -33.23 -20.36 11.27
C ALA A 134 -32.00 -20.12 12.18
N VAL A 135 -31.50 -21.16 12.81
CA VAL A 135 -30.45 -21.10 13.84
C VAL A 135 -29.21 -20.31 13.38
N ARG A 136 -28.69 -20.61 12.16
CA ARG A 136 -27.51 -19.93 11.64
C ARG A 136 -27.72 -18.44 11.34
N LEU A 137 -28.88 -18.07 10.76
CA LEU A 137 -29.22 -16.66 10.52
C LEU A 137 -29.33 -15.88 11.84
N ARG A 138 -29.91 -16.49 12.86
CA ARG A 138 -30.00 -15.89 14.20
C ARG A 138 -28.61 -15.75 14.85
N ALA A 139 -27.73 -16.73 14.68
CA ALA A 139 -26.35 -16.67 15.18
C ALA A 139 -25.56 -15.51 14.54
N ILE A 140 -25.70 -15.32 13.23
CA ILE A 140 -25.06 -14.19 12.51
C ILE A 140 -25.57 -12.85 13.05
N VAL A 141 -26.89 -12.70 13.21
CA VAL A 141 -27.50 -11.48 13.75
C VAL A 141 -27.05 -11.22 15.19
N ALA A 142 -26.95 -12.25 16.02
CA ALA A 142 -26.49 -12.14 17.42
C ALA A 142 -25.00 -11.73 17.46
N ALA A 143 -24.15 -12.34 16.64
CA ALA A 143 -22.73 -11.99 16.53
C ALA A 143 -22.52 -10.52 16.10
N LEU A 144 -23.25 -10.07 15.08
CA LEU A 144 -23.21 -8.67 14.62
C LEU A 144 -23.79 -7.72 15.69
N GLY A 145 -24.81 -8.14 16.44
CA GLY A 145 -25.37 -7.36 17.55
C GLY A 145 -24.37 -7.14 18.68
N ALA A 146 -23.54 -8.14 18.97
CA ALA A 146 -22.52 -8.08 20.02
C ALA A 146 -21.28 -7.28 19.61
N SER A 147 -20.81 -7.44 18.35
CA SER A 147 -19.55 -6.87 17.87
C SER A 147 -19.71 -5.57 17.07
N GLY A 148 -20.92 -5.24 16.63
CA GLY A 148 -21.24 -4.08 15.81
C GLY A 148 -20.92 -4.28 14.32
N GLU A 149 -19.66 -4.45 13.97
CA GLU A 149 -19.17 -4.72 12.60
C GLU A 149 -18.25 -5.93 12.60
N MET A 150 -18.38 -6.78 11.58
CA MET A 150 -17.55 -7.98 11.42
C MET A 150 -17.24 -8.22 9.94
N THR A 151 -16.04 -8.78 9.66
CA THR A 151 -15.72 -9.27 8.32
C THR A 151 -16.45 -10.58 8.01
N ALA A 152 -16.50 -10.98 6.75
CA ALA A 152 -17.08 -12.27 6.39
C ALA A 152 -16.33 -13.44 7.07
N ASP A 153 -14.99 -13.36 7.17
CA ASP A 153 -14.16 -14.38 7.82
C ASP A 153 -14.42 -14.46 9.33
N ASP A 154 -14.58 -13.31 10.02
CA ASP A 154 -14.96 -13.27 11.43
C ASP A 154 -16.35 -13.89 11.66
N LEU A 155 -17.30 -13.65 10.74
CA LEU A 155 -18.63 -14.24 10.81
C LEU A 155 -18.62 -15.74 10.51
N VAL A 156 -17.72 -16.24 9.67
CA VAL A 156 -17.49 -17.67 9.50
C VAL A 156 -17.01 -18.29 10.81
N ALA A 157 -16.05 -17.66 11.46
CA ALA A 157 -15.48 -18.17 12.73
C ALA A 157 -16.47 -18.10 13.88
N ALA A 158 -17.27 -17.02 13.98
CA ALA A 158 -18.17 -16.78 15.12
C ALA A 158 -19.56 -17.45 14.97
N ALA A 159 -20.06 -17.62 13.75
CA ALA A 159 -21.44 -18.02 13.49
C ALA A 159 -21.61 -19.00 12.33
N GLU A 160 -20.54 -19.64 11.87
CA GLU A 160 -20.54 -20.55 10.70
C GLU A 160 -21.27 -19.94 9.49
N SER A 161 -21.04 -18.66 9.24
CA SER A 161 -21.72 -17.94 8.17
C SER A 161 -21.25 -18.43 6.79
N THR A 162 -22.13 -18.31 5.79
CA THR A 162 -21.79 -18.51 4.39
C THR A 162 -22.20 -17.28 3.59
N PRO A 163 -21.58 -17.04 2.42
CA PRO A 163 -21.96 -15.92 1.55
C PRO A 163 -23.46 -15.90 1.20
N GLU A 164 -24.10 -17.09 1.12
CA GLU A 164 -25.52 -17.22 0.83
C GLU A 164 -26.39 -16.75 2.01
N LEU A 165 -25.99 -17.05 3.24
CA LEU A 165 -26.72 -16.62 4.44
C LEU A 165 -26.63 -15.10 4.60
N LEU A 166 -25.48 -14.52 4.33
CA LEU A 166 -25.30 -13.06 4.34
C LEU A 166 -26.16 -12.36 3.29
N ARG A 167 -26.19 -12.89 2.05
CA ARG A 167 -27.10 -12.38 1.00
C ARG A 167 -28.58 -12.50 1.37
N LYS A 168 -28.97 -13.57 2.06
CA LYS A 168 -30.35 -13.73 2.53
C LYS A 168 -30.74 -12.69 3.59
N LEU A 169 -29.81 -12.35 4.49
CA LEU A 169 -30.04 -11.30 5.49
C LEU A 169 -30.04 -9.91 4.85
N GLU A 170 -29.16 -9.68 3.88
CA GLU A 170 -29.09 -8.42 3.10
C GLU A 170 -30.36 -8.21 2.28
N ALA A 171 -30.83 -9.22 1.56
CA ALA A 171 -32.07 -9.17 0.79
C ALA A 171 -33.31 -8.89 1.66
N ARG A 172 -33.27 -9.21 2.96
CA ARG A 172 -34.30 -8.86 3.94
C ARG A 172 -34.10 -7.49 4.58
N GLY A 173 -33.01 -6.80 4.23
CA GLY A 173 -32.65 -5.49 4.77
C GLY A 173 -32.16 -5.54 6.22
N TYR A 174 -31.81 -6.72 6.77
CA TYR A 174 -31.37 -6.85 8.17
C TYR A 174 -29.89 -6.55 8.35
N VAL A 175 -29.07 -6.77 7.33
CA VAL A 175 -27.64 -6.43 7.31
C VAL A 175 -27.30 -5.58 6.11
N SER A 176 -26.27 -4.78 6.22
CA SER A 176 -25.66 -4.03 5.14
C SER A 176 -24.16 -4.29 5.11
N GLN A 177 -23.59 -4.25 3.91
CA GLN A 177 -22.14 -4.28 3.73
C GLN A 177 -21.61 -2.85 3.55
N THR A 178 -20.53 -2.56 4.23
CA THR A 178 -19.81 -1.31 4.10
C THR A 178 -18.36 -1.59 3.74
N LYS A 179 -17.82 -0.84 2.79
CA LYS A 179 -16.40 -0.87 2.49
C LYS A 179 -15.64 -0.06 3.54
N ARG A 180 -14.72 -0.70 4.23
CA ARG A 180 -13.86 -0.06 5.20
C ARG A 180 -12.41 -0.15 4.75
N ALA A 181 -11.65 0.91 4.95
CA ALA A 181 -10.20 0.82 4.81
C ALA A 181 -9.67 -0.32 5.71
N PRO A 182 -8.71 -1.14 5.25
CA PRO A 182 -8.19 -2.24 6.04
C PRO A 182 -7.79 -1.75 7.42
N ALA A 183 -8.22 -2.47 8.45
CA ALA A 183 -7.88 -2.15 9.82
C ALA A 183 -6.35 -2.11 9.96
N THR A 184 -5.84 -1.07 10.58
CA THR A 184 -4.45 -1.02 11.03
C THR A 184 -4.23 -2.22 11.96
N GLU A 185 -3.12 -2.93 11.80
CA GLU A 185 -2.79 -4.07 12.68
C GLU A 185 -3.00 -3.68 14.15
N PRO A 186 -3.42 -4.64 15.02
CA PRO A 186 -3.64 -4.36 16.42
C PRO A 186 -2.39 -3.72 17.03
N ALA A 187 -2.61 -2.75 17.89
CA ALA A 187 -1.56 -2.01 18.57
C ALA A 187 -0.49 -2.96 19.13
N THR A 188 0.74 -2.71 18.77
CA THR A 188 1.88 -3.42 19.30
C THR A 188 1.97 -3.16 20.80
N PRO A 189 2.48 -4.10 21.63
CA PRO A 189 2.70 -3.86 23.05
C PRO A 189 3.47 -2.56 23.26
N ALA A 190 3.15 -1.84 24.37
CA ALA A 190 3.74 -0.55 24.70
C ALA A 190 5.25 -0.50 24.40
N PRO A 191 5.75 0.57 23.74
CA PRO A 191 7.13 0.67 23.29
C PRO A 191 8.11 0.50 24.47
N ARG A 192 9.10 -0.37 24.31
CA ARG A 192 10.13 -0.55 25.33
C ARG A 192 11.14 0.58 25.26
N ALA A 193 11.44 1.18 26.40
CA ALA A 193 12.55 2.12 26.50
C ALA A 193 13.86 1.44 26.10
N GLY A 194 14.69 2.11 25.32
CA GLY A 194 15.99 1.60 24.94
C GLY A 194 17.05 1.86 26.00
N PRO A 195 18.25 1.28 25.81
CA PRO A 195 19.38 1.51 26.70
C PRO A 195 19.75 2.99 26.76
N LEU A 196 20.43 3.38 27.83
CA LEU A 196 21.00 4.72 27.93
C LEU A 196 22.05 4.92 26.84
N LEU A 197 22.00 6.06 26.18
CA LEU A 197 22.99 6.45 25.19
C LEU A 197 24.26 6.92 25.87
N ASN A 198 25.42 6.53 25.35
CA ASN A 198 26.66 7.21 25.68
C ASN A 198 26.75 8.60 25.02
N ASP A 199 27.75 9.40 25.36
CA ASP A 199 27.84 10.78 24.88
C ASP A 199 27.98 10.87 23.36
N ALA A 200 28.80 10.01 22.75
CA ALA A 200 28.98 9.99 21.31
C ALA A 200 27.69 9.58 20.56
N GLN A 201 26.92 8.61 21.09
CA GLN A 201 25.63 8.22 20.52
C GLN A 201 24.60 9.34 20.67
N ARG A 202 24.58 10.03 21.81
CA ARG A 202 23.67 11.14 22.07
C ARG A 202 23.97 12.32 21.13
N GLU A 203 25.24 12.66 20.94
CA GLU A 203 25.65 13.67 19.99
C GLU A 203 25.26 13.31 18.55
N ALA A 204 25.48 12.05 18.13
CA ALA A 204 25.08 11.58 16.81
C ALA A 204 23.57 11.70 16.58
N VAL A 205 22.74 11.28 17.56
CA VAL A 205 21.27 11.42 17.49
C VAL A 205 20.87 12.89 17.39
N GLN A 206 21.46 13.77 18.21
CA GLN A 206 21.15 15.20 18.18
C GLN A 206 21.50 15.84 16.83
N ARG A 207 22.68 15.54 16.28
CA ARG A 207 23.09 16.06 14.97
C ARG A 207 22.14 15.61 13.85
N ILE A 208 21.80 14.32 13.79
CA ILE A 208 20.89 13.79 12.75
C ILE A 208 19.47 14.37 12.94
N SER A 209 18.95 14.33 14.15
CA SER A 209 17.59 14.82 14.45
C SER A 209 17.44 16.33 14.21
N GLY A 210 18.50 17.10 14.42
CA GLY A 210 18.51 18.55 14.16
C GLY A 210 18.38 18.94 12.68
N THR A 211 18.59 17.99 11.75
CA THR A 211 18.44 18.22 10.31
C THR A 211 17.13 17.68 9.73
N LEU A 212 16.27 17.06 10.55
CA LEU A 212 14.98 16.55 10.09
C LEU A 212 14.11 17.67 9.51
N GLY A 213 13.50 17.37 8.36
CA GLY A 213 12.70 18.35 7.60
C GLY A 213 13.49 19.05 6.49
N THR A 214 14.82 18.89 6.45
CA THR A 214 15.67 19.35 5.35
C THR A 214 16.50 18.20 4.80
N PHE A 215 16.96 18.34 3.54
CA PHE A 215 17.87 17.33 2.99
C PHE A 215 19.24 17.45 3.64
N ALA A 216 19.68 16.39 4.30
CA ALA A 216 21.03 16.25 4.86
C ALA A 216 21.52 14.80 4.72
N SER A 217 22.81 14.65 4.49
CA SER A 217 23.48 13.34 4.41
C SER A 217 24.41 13.18 5.62
N HIS A 218 24.25 12.07 6.35
CA HIS A 218 25.04 11.75 7.52
C HIS A 218 25.74 10.40 7.34
N LEU A 219 27.02 10.33 7.69
CA LEU A 219 27.77 9.09 7.81
C LEU A 219 27.98 8.74 9.27
N LEU A 220 27.33 7.67 9.75
CA LEU A 220 27.57 7.15 11.09
C LEU A 220 28.68 6.09 11.03
N TYR A 221 29.90 6.49 11.41
CA TYR A 221 31.06 5.61 11.47
C TYR A 221 31.22 4.98 12.85
N GLY A 222 31.59 3.70 12.92
CA GLY A 222 31.84 2.99 14.18
C GLY A 222 32.04 1.50 13.96
N VAL A 223 32.78 0.86 14.86
CA VAL A 223 33.05 -0.59 14.83
C VAL A 223 31.78 -1.41 15.06
N THR A 224 31.83 -2.71 14.73
CA THR A 224 30.75 -3.62 15.07
C THR A 224 30.54 -3.67 16.57
N GLY A 225 29.30 -3.62 17.04
CA GLY A 225 28.99 -3.60 18.47
C GLY A 225 29.00 -2.21 19.12
N SER A 226 29.42 -1.14 18.43
CA SER A 226 29.43 0.24 18.99
C SER A 226 28.03 0.83 19.27
N GLY A 227 26.96 0.08 19.02
CA GLY A 227 25.59 0.52 19.28
C GLY A 227 24.98 1.42 18.20
N LYS A 228 25.49 1.42 16.97
CA LYS A 228 24.90 2.16 15.84
C LYS A 228 23.41 1.94 15.67
N THR A 229 22.95 0.70 15.93
CA THR A 229 21.53 0.35 15.85
C THR A 229 20.67 1.21 16.80
N GLU A 230 21.16 1.53 17.99
CA GLU A 230 20.42 2.38 18.93
C GLU A 230 20.32 3.82 18.42
N VAL A 231 21.37 4.34 17.77
CA VAL A 231 21.33 5.67 17.12
C VAL A 231 20.24 5.67 16.04
N TYR A 232 20.17 4.64 15.19
CA TYR A 232 19.12 4.54 14.17
C TYR A 232 17.72 4.48 14.80
N LEU A 233 17.54 3.63 15.83
CA LEU A 233 16.23 3.50 16.50
C LEU A 233 15.79 4.83 17.14
N ARG A 234 16.70 5.58 17.77
CA ARG A 234 16.39 6.92 18.34
C ARG A 234 16.05 7.94 17.27
N THR A 235 16.78 7.96 16.16
CA THR A 235 16.48 8.83 15.03
C THR A 235 15.12 8.51 14.42
N ILE A 236 14.81 7.22 14.24
CA ILE A 236 13.50 6.77 13.73
C ILE A 236 12.39 7.18 14.71
N ALA A 237 12.60 7.08 16.03
CA ALA A 237 11.62 7.55 17.01
C ALA A 237 11.28 9.03 16.80
N ALA A 238 12.31 9.89 16.62
CA ALA A 238 12.11 11.31 16.35
C ALA A 238 11.34 11.57 15.03
N VAL A 239 11.55 10.76 14.00
CA VAL A 239 10.76 10.81 12.73
C VAL A 239 9.30 10.44 12.99
N ILE A 240 9.06 9.38 13.77
CA ILE A 240 7.71 8.91 14.11
C ILE A 240 6.96 9.98 14.94
N GLU A 241 7.59 10.61 15.90
CA GLU A 241 7.02 11.71 16.71
C GLU A 241 6.55 12.89 15.84
N ARG A 242 7.24 13.13 14.72
CA ARG A 242 6.86 14.13 13.70
C ARG A 242 5.73 13.69 12.79
N LYS A 243 5.18 12.49 12.99
CA LYS A 243 4.18 11.85 12.10
C LYS A 243 4.67 11.64 10.66
N GLU A 244 5.96 11.42 10.53
CA GLU A 244 6.63 11.13 9.26
C GLU A 244 6.94 9.63 9.14
N GLN A 245 7.43 9.20 7.98
CA GLN A 245 7.80 7.81 7.70
C GLN A 245 9.32 7.66 7.65
N ALA A 246 9.83 6.55 8.17
CA ALA A 246 11.23 6.16 8.05
C ALA A 246 11.38 4.98 7.08
N LEU A 247 12.28 5.11 6.11
CA LEU A 247 12.70 4.03 5.23
C LEU A 247 14.07 3.50 5.66
N VAL A 248 14.12 2.24 6.04
CA VAL A 248 15.36 1.57 6.46
C VAL A 248 15.77 0.56 5.40
N LEU A 249 16.89 0.80 4.74
CA LEU A 249 17.46 -0.12 3.75
C LEU A 249 18.51 -0.98 4.43
N VAL A 250 18.34 -2.30 4.38
CA VAL A 250 19.29 -3.25 4.98
C VAL A 250 19.77 -4.26 3.94
N PRO A 251 21.05 -4.69 4.00
CA PRO A 251 21.51 -5.85 3.23
C PRO A 251 20.72 -7.11 3.61
N GLU A 252 20.55 -8.05 2.67
CA GLU A 252 19.76 -9.27 2.90
C GLU A 252 20.26 -10.07 4.11
N ILE A 253 21.58 -10.19 4.27
CA ILE A 253 22.23 -10.87 5.40
C ILE A 253 21.99 -10.18 6.75
N ALA A 254 21.60 -8.90 6.76
CA ALA A 254 21.36 -8.15 7.99
C ALA A 254 19.89 -8.16 8.41
N LEU A 255 18.97 -8.60 7.56
CA LEU A 255 17.56 -8.76 7.90
C LEU A 255 17.33 -10.03 8.72
N THR A 256 17.61 -9.96 10.00
CA THR A 256 17.38 -11.09 10.93
C THR A 256 16.02 -10.93 11.62
N PRO A 257 15.38 -12.05 12.05
CA PRO A 257 14.17 -11.98 12.89
C PRO A 257 14.37 -11.13 14.15
N GLN A 258 15.61 -11.14 14.70
CA GLN A 258 15.96 -10.33 15.87
C GLN A 258 15.94 -8.83 15.56
N LEU A 259 16.39 -8.40 14.36
CA LEU A 259 16.31 -7.00 13.96
C LEU A 259 14.86 -6.55 13.83
N ILE A 260 14.02 -7.34 13.17
CA ILE A 260 12.58 -7.08 13.03
C ILE A 260 11.92 -7.02 14.42
N ALA A 261 12.22 -7.95 15.31
CA ALA A 261 11.69 -7.97 16.68
C ALA A 261 12.11 -6.73 17.48
N ARG A 262 13.34 -6.22 17.29
CA ARG A 262 13.78 -4.96 17.91
C ARG A 262 12.98 -3.76 17.43
N PHE A 263 12.70 -3.68 16.12
CA PHE A 263 11.84 -2.61 15.58
C PHE A 263 10.42 -2.69 16.16
N ARG A 264 9.80 -3.88 16.16
CA ARG A 264 8.46 -4.09 16.73
C ARG A 264 8.38 -3.77 18.22
N ALA A 265 9.41 -4.12 18.99
CA ALA A 265 9.44 -3.83 20.43
C ALA A 265 9.70 -2.35 20.74
N ARG A 266 10.18 -1.58 19.75
CA ARG A 266 10.60 -0.20 19.97
C ARG A 266 9.55 0.83 19.58
N PHE A 267 8.72 0.54 18.60
CA PHE A 267 7.79 1.48 18.01
C PHE A 267 6.35 0.98 18.11
N ASP A 268 5.47 1.84 18.60
CA ASP A 268 4.02 1.68 18.44
C ASP A 268 3.60 2.33 17.11
N ALA A 269 4.11 1.75 16.01
CA ALA A 269 3.86 2.26 14.67
C ALA A 269 3.84 1.09 13.67
N PRO A 270 3.04 1.17 12.61
CA PRO A 270 3.00 0.14 11.56
C PRO A 270 4.39 -0.14 10.99
N LEU A 271 4.78 -1.41 10.97
CA LEU A 271 6.05 -1.87 10.40
C LEU A 271 5.79 -2.64 9.11
N ALA A 272 6.19 -2.08 7.99
CA ALA A 272 6.19 -2.77 6.71
C ALA A 272 7.58 -3.35 6.40
N VAL A 273 7.68 -4.66 6.29
CA VAL A 273 8.94 -5.34 5.94
C VAL A 273 8.84 -5.87 4.53
N VAL A 274 9.82 -5.53 3.66
CA VAL A 274 9.85 -5.96 2.26
C VAL A 274 11.18 -6.67 1.98
N HIS A 275 11.12 -7.94 1.58
CA HIS A 275 12.28 -8.76 1.23
C HIS A 275 12.01 -9.66 0.00
N SER A 276 13.05 -10.33 -0.50
CA SER A 276 13.00 -11.15 -1.72
C SER A 276 11.99 -12.31 -1.63
N ASN A 277 11.84 -12.92 -0.45
CA ASN A 277 11.01 -14.11 -0.24
C ASN A 277 9.51 -13.82 -0.04
N LEU A 278 9.08 -12.54 -0.07
CA LEU A 278 7.67 -12.21 -0.02
C LEU A 278 6.98 -12.60 -1.33
N SER A 279 5.82 -13.22 -1.22
CA SER A 279 4.88 -13.38 -2.33
C SER A 279 4.42 -12.01 -2.87
N ASP A 280 3.91 -11.99 -4.08
CA ASP A 280 3.39 -10.75 -4.69
C ASP A 280 2.23 -10.14 -3.90
N GLY A 281 1.39 -10.98 -3.27
CA GLY A 281 0.31 -10.54 -2.38
C GLY A 281 0.85 -9.86 -1.12
N GLU A 282 1.85 -10.45 -0.45
CA GLU A 282 2.50 -9.87 0.72
C GLU A 282 3.23 -8.57 0.40
N ARG A 283 3.89 -8.47 -0.77
CA ARG A 283 4.49 -7.23 -1.24
C ARG A 283 3.46 -6.13 -1.45
N LEU A 284 2.31 -6.49 -2.03
CA LEU A 284 1.20 -5.55 -2.21
C LEU A 284 0.65 -5.09 -0.87
N ALA A 285 0.45 -6.01 0.08
CA ALA A 285 0.01 -5.69 1.43
C ALA A 285 1.02 -4.78 2.17
N ALA A 286 2.32 -5.05 2.06
CA ALA A 286 3.37 -4.18 2.62
C ALA A 286 3.36 -2.78 2.00
N ARG A 287 3.17 -2.68 0.67
CA ARG A 287 3.06 -1.39 -0.03
C ARG A 287 1.80 -0.62 0.40
N ARG A 288 0.67 -1.29 0.58
CA ARG A 288 -0.58 -0.67 1.07
C ARG A 288 -0.38 -0.05 2.46
N ARG A 289 0.37 -0.74 3.34
CA ARG A 289 0.73 -0.23 4.68
C ARG A 289 1.70 0.95 4.65
N ALA A 290 2.60 0.99 3.68
CA ALA A 290 3.64 2.03 3.56
C ALA A 290 3.20 3.28 2.78
N ARG A 291 1.95 3.40 2.37
CA ARG A 291 1.45 4.47 1.51
C ARG A 291 1.44 5.83 2.21
N PRO A 292 1.75 6.96 1.52
CA PRO A 292 1.51 8.31 2.02
C PRO A 292 0.04 8.48 2.45
N GLY A 293 -0.19 9.09 3.62
CA GLY A 293 -1.53 9.24 4.19
C GLY A 293 -2.01 8.08 5.07
N THR A 294 -1.28 6.96 5.14
CA THR A 294 -1.39 6.02 6.25
C THR A 294 -0.69 6.58 7.48
N PRO A 295 -1.12 6.19 8.70
CA PRO A 295 -0.44 6.63 9.92
C PRO A 295 1.06 6.35 9.84
N THR A 296 1.81 7.21 10.47
CA THR A 296 3.24 7.14 10.77
C THR A 296 3.76 5.71 10.85
N GLY A 297 4.79 5.37 10.05
CA GLY A 297 5.27 3.99 10.01
C GLY A 297 6.74 3.84 9.66
N VAL A 298 7.26 2.64 9.87
CA VAL A 298 8.62 2.25 9.49
C VAL A 298 8.55 1.26 8.35
N VAL A 299 9.25 1.54 7.26
CA VAL A 299 9.40 0.62 6.14
C VAL A 299 10.81 0.06 6.15
N VAL A 300 10.95 -1.24 6.37
CA VAL A 300 12.24 -1.94 6.27
C VAL A 300 12.29 -2.67 4.93
N ARG A 301 13.23 -2.30 4.09
CA ARG A 301 13.42 -2.93 2.78
C ARG A 301 14.81 -3.57 2.69
N VAL A 302 14.83 -4.83 2.25
CA VAL A 302 16.08 -5.53 1.92
C VAL A 302 16.56 -5.08 0.54
N VAL A 303 17.80 -4.65 0.48
CA VAL A 303 18.52 -4.42 -0.77
C VAL A 303 19.33 -5.67 -1.06
N GLY A 304 18.77 -6.58 -1.88
CA GLY A 304 19.53 -7.72 -2.41
C GLY A 304 20.57 -7.25 -3.41
N ARG A 305 21.79 -7.77 -3.33
CA ARG A 305 22.69 -7.80 -4.49
C ARG A 305 22.06 -8.78 -5.49
N SER A 306 21.47 -8.30 -6.56
CA SER A 306 21.31 -9.14 -7.74
C SER A 306 22.70 -9.30 -8.38
N VAL A 307 23.46 -10.23 -7.83
CA VAL A 307 24.58 -10.77 -8.59
C VAL A 307 23.92 -11.68 -9.61
N GLY A 308 23.78 -11.19 -10.83
CA GLY A 308 23.40 -12.02 -11.96
C GLY A 308 24.40 -13.18 -12.01
N SER A 309 23.93 -14.38 -11.79
CA SER A 309 24.70 -15.57 -12.16
C SER A 309 24.91 -15.50 -13.67
N PRO A 310 26.11 -15.52 -14.17
CA PRO A 310 26.34 -15.70 -15.59
C PRO A 310 25.84 -17.12 -15.94
N ARG A 311 24.93 -17.20 -16.89
CA ARG A 311 24.64 -18.44 -17.63
C ARG A 311 25.66 -18.62 -18.72
#